data_5e7e3922362a32805d9799fc6b938125
#
_entry.id   5e7e3922362a32805d9799fc6b938125
#
_cell.length_a   1.000
_cell.length_b   1.000
_cell.length_c   1.000
_cell.angle_alpha   90.00
_cell.angle_beta   90.00
_cell.angle_gamma   90.00
#
_symmetry.space_group_name_H-M   'P 1'
#
loop_
_entity.id
_entity.type
_entity.pdbx_description
1 polymer ?
#
loop_
_entity_poly.entity_id
_entity_poly.type
_entity_poly.pdbx_seq_one_letter_code
_entity_poly.pdbx_strand_id
1 'polypeptide(L)'
;MIEGVSVKELRSNLDKVGLTLDIWGDENPPGPLCASSCRMLFPGMLEAWVSRREAAERITCLEGTIKLVLCDRREGSPTRDDVMELFLGEYRFREVTVPPGVLRGWKAVGGRALVFLALEGGGADALFLTPEEAGVPYDWDIVMQ
;
A
#
# COMPACT_ATOMS: atom_id res chain seq x y z
N MET A 1 -5.72 -14.29 3.35
CA MET A 1 -5.66 -12.85 3.00
C MET A 1 -6.39 -12.05 4.06
N ILE A 2 -5.88 -10.89 4.40
CA ILE A 2 -6.51 -10.02 5.41
C ILE A 2 -7.88 -9.55 4.92
N GLU A 3 -8.87 -9.63 5.79
CA GLU A 3 -10.26 -9.23 5.48
C GLU A 3 -10.33 -7.75 5.07
N GLY A 4 -10.96 -7.49 3.93
CA GLY A 4 -11.14 -6.14 3.40
C GLY A 4 -10.00 -5.60 2.56
N VAL A 5 -8.87 -6.30 2.49
CA VAL A 5 -7.78 -5.94 1.59
C VAL A 5 -8.13 -6.38 0.17
N SER A 6 -7.96 -5.49 -0.78
CA SER A 6 -8.20 -5.75 -2.20
C SER A 6 -6.91 -5.54 -2.97
N VAL A 7 -6.61 -6.45 -3.89
CA VAL A 7 -5.48 -6.35 -4.80
C VAL A 7 -6.03 -6.47 -6.22
N LYS A 8 -5.85 -5.43 -7.02
CA LYS A 8 -6.38 -5.39 -8.39
C LYS A 8 -5.29 -5.18 -9.40
N GLU A 9 -5.32 -5.99 -10.46
CA GLU A 9 -4.48 -5.76 -11.64
C GLU A 9 -4.97 -4.50 -12.34
N LEU A 10 -4.02 -3.65 -12.76
CA LEU A 10 -4.33 -2.42 -13.47
C LEU A 10 -4.00 -2.58 -14.95
N ARG A 11 -4.81 -1.94 -15.79
CA ARG A 11 -4.55 -1.90 -17.23
C ARG A 11 -3.50 -0.86 -17.55
N SER A 12 -2.61 -1.21 -18.45
CA SER A 12 -1.61 -0.28 -18.97
C SER A 12 -1.56 -0.38 -20.48
N ASN A 13 -1.17 0.70 -21.12
CA ASN A 13 -1.02 0.76 -22.56
C ASN A 13 0.31 1.42 -22.91
N LEU A 14 1.11 0.71 -23.68
CA LEU A 14 2.40 1.21 -24.17
C LEU A 14 2.25 1.59 -25.64
N ASP A 15 2.58 2.83 -25.97
CA ASP A 15 2.65 3.29 -27.33
C ASP A 15 3.99 3.98 -27.60
N LYS A 16 4.16 4.58 -28.77
CA LYS A 16 5.45 5.22 -29.12
C LYS A 16 5.73 6.49 -28.34
N VAL A 17 4.73 7.05 -27.67
CA VAL A 17 4.89 8.25 -26.84
C VAL A 17 5.27 7.86 -25.41
N GLY A 18 4.73 6.75 -24.92
CA GLY A 18 5.00 6.30 -23.55
C GLY A 18 4.00 5.31 -23.04
N LEU A 19 3.95 5.19 -21.74
CA LEU A 19 3.10 4.27 -21.02
C LEU A 19 1.95 5.02 -20.34
N THR A 20 0.72 4.55 -20.56
CA THR A 20 -0.45 5.02 -19.84
C THR A 20 -0.88 3.93 -18.86
N LEU A 21 -1.06 4.31 -17.61
CA LEU A 21 -1.55 3.41 -16.57
C LEU A 21 -2.93 3.89 -16.11
N ASP A 22 -3.93 3.02 -16.29
CA ASP A 22 -5.29 3.31 -15.81
C ASP A 22 -5.42 2.82 -14.37
N ILE A 23 -5.48 3.76 -13.43
CA ILE A 23 -5.55 3.41 -12.01
C ILE A 23 -6.98 3.13 -11.60
N TRP A 24 -7.90 3.99 -12.01
CA TRP A 24 -9.29 3.83 -11.59
C TRP A 24 -10.26 3.48 -12.72
N GLY A 25 -10.38 4.25 -13.74
CA GLY A 25 -11.29 3.96 -14.87
C GLY A 25 -12.71 3.59 -14.43
N ASP A 26 -13.49 3.06 -15.37
CA ASP A 26 -14.89 2.70 -15.12
C ASP A 26 -15.05 1.44 -14.25
N GLU A 27 -14.06 0.57 -14.24
CA GLU A 27 -14.13 -0.71 -13.54
C GLU A 27 -13.70 -0.62 -12.07
N ASN A 28 -13.06 0.48 -11.70
CA ASN A 28 -12.49 0.64 -10.36
C ASN A 28 -12.58 2.10 -9.91
N PRO A 29 -13.76 2.73 -9.99
CA PRO A 29 -13.89 4.13 -9.61
C PRO A 29 -13.66 4.29 -8.10
N PRO A 30 -13.05 5.40 -7.67
CA PRO A 30 -12.93 5.68 -6.25
C PRO A 30 -14.27 6.15 -5.68
N GLY A 31 -14.47 5.89 -4.39
CA GLY A 31 -15.47 6.60 -3.61
C GLY A 31 -14.96 7.99 -3.26
N PRO A 32 -15.57 8.65 -2.27
CA PRO A 32 -15.13 10.00 -1.86
C PRO A 32 -13.68 9.99 -1.41
N LEU A 33 -12.86 10.86 -2.01
CA LEU A 33 -11.45 11.01 -1.63
C LEU A 33 -11.29 12.17 -0.68
N CYS A 34 -10.53 11.98 0.39
CA CYS A 34 -10.16 13.04 1.31
C CYS A 34 -8.74 13.57 1.08
N ALA A 35 -7.89 12.80 0.40
CA ALA A 35 -6.54 13.22 0.07
C ALA A 35 -5.94 12.33 -1.01
N SER A 36 -4.94 12.85 -1.72
CA SER A 36 -4.09 12.06 -2.61
C SER A 36 -2.71 12.66 -2.65
N SER A 37 -1.70 11.82 -2.87
CA SER A 37 -0.31 12.25 -2.97
C SER A 37 0.52 11.27 -3.77
N CYS A 38 1.62 11.76 -4.33
CA CYS A 38 2.68 10.91 -4.83
C CYS A 38 3.83 10.98 -3.85
N ARG A 39 4.38 9.83 -3.46
CA ARG A 39 5.50 9.76 -2.54
C ARG A 39 6.69 9.08 -3.20
N MET A 40 7.84 9.72 -3.07
CA MET A 40 9.10 9.12 -3.47
C MET A 40 9.68 8.42 -2.23
N LEU A 41 9.80 7.09 -2.30
CA LEU A 41 10.42 6.32 -1.24
C LEU A 41 11.90 6.17 -1.53
N PHE A 42 12.75 6.60 -0.59
CA PHE A 42 14.19 6.54 -0.77
C PHE A 42 14.75 5.18 -0.33
N PRO A 43 15.80 4.69 -1.02
CA PRO A 43 16.41 3.41 -0.67
C PRO A 43 16.89 3.39 0.78
N GLY A 44 16.72 2.26 1.44
CA GLY A 44 17.18 2.05 2.80
C GLY A 44 16.31 2.65 3.90
N MET A 45 15.26 3.39 3.52
CA MET A 45 14.36 4.00 4.49
C MET A 45 13.12 3.13 4.67
N LEU A 46 12.72 2.96 5.91
CA LEU A 46 11.56 2.17 6.30
C LEU A 46 10.51 3.08 6.93
N GLU A 47 9.28 3.01 6.47
CA GLU A 47 8.13 3.56 7.19
C GLU A 47 7.25 2.41 7.66
N ALA A 48 7.24 2.14 8.96
CA ALA A 48 6.39 1.16 9.61
C ALA A 48 6.15 1.61 11.05
N TRP A 49 4.95 1.64 11.52
CA TRP A 49 3.70 1.22 10.91
C TRP A 49 2.72 2.37 10.89
N VAL A 50 1.82 2.37 9.92
CA VAL A 50 0.81 3.41 9.75
C VAL A 50 -0.55 2.73 9.64
N SER A 51 -1.55 3.29 10.30
CA SER A 51 -2.93 2.85 10.19
C SER A 51 -3.82 4.07 10.08
N ARG A 52 -4.84 4.02 9.21
CA ARG A 52 -5.83 5.09 9.07
C ARG A 52 -7.06 4.73 9.89
N ARG A 53 -7.68 5.73 10.50
CA ARG A 53 -8.87 5.52 11.34
C ARG A 53 -10.16 5.47 10.52
N GLU A 54 -10.26 6.34 9.52
CA GLU A 54 -11.51 6.55 8.78
C GLU A 54 -11.36 6.42 7.27
N ALA A 55 -10.17 6.14 6.79
CA ALA A 55 -9.91 6.06 5.36
C ALA A 55 -9.29 4.73 4.98
N ALA A 56 -9.63 4.26 3.78
CA ALA A 56 -8.87 3.21 3.12
C ALA A 56 -7.73 3.86 2.35
N GLU A 57 -6.56 3.23 2.35
CA GLU A 57 -5.44 3.63 1.51
C GLU A 57 -5.48 2.85 0.21
N ARG A 58 -5.46 3.56 -0.91
CA ARG A 58 -5.36 2.95 -2.24
C ARG A 58 -3.94 3.23 -2.75
N ILE A 59 -3.17 2.18 -2.94
CA ILE A 59 -1.72 2.25 -3.14
C ILE A 59 -1.34 1.63 -4.48
N THR A 60 -0.62 2.39 -5.30
CA THR A 60 -0.08 1.92 -6.58
C THR A 60 1.38 2.33 -6.68
N CYS A 61 2.27 1.39 -6.97
CA CYS A 61 3.66 1.70 -7.26
C CYS A 61 3.79 2.02 -8.74
N LEU A 62 4.19 3.25 -9.05
CA LEU A 62 4.28 3.74 -10.43
C LEU A 62 5.65 3.50 -11.05
N GLU A 63 6.69 3.52 -10.24
CA GLU A 63 8.09 3.38 -10.69
C GLU A 63 8.90 2.71 -9.60
N GLY A 64 9.82 1.85 -9.98
CA GLY A 64 10.60 1.08 -9.02
C GLY A 64 9.83 -0.09 -8.45
N THR A 65 10.24 -0.54 -7.28
CA THR A 65 9.61 -1.67 -6.57
C THR A 65 9.54 -1.36 -5.08
N ILE A 66 8.41 -1.66 -4.48
CA ILE A 66 8.25 -1.56 -3.03
C ILE A 66 7.88 -2.90 -2.43
N LYS A 67 8.31 -3.10 -1.20
CA LYS A 67 7.84 -4.15 -0.32
C LYS A 67 6.78 -3.54 0.58
N LEU A 68 5.56 -4.07 0.48
CA LEU A 68 4.42 -3.61 1.26
C LEU A 68 4.02 -4.73 2.19
N VAL A 69 3.95 -4.44 3.48
CA VAL A 69 3.54 -5.42 4.49
C VAL A 69 2.35 -4.89 5.24
N LEU A 70 1.34 -5.73 5.39
CA LEU A 70 0.10 -5.42 6.09
C LEU A 70 -0.04 -6.35 7.29
N CYS A 71 -0.54 -5.81 8.39
CA CYS A 71 -0.85 -6.60 9.58
C CYS A 71 -2.22 -6.19 10.10
N ASP A 72 -3.09 -7.17 10.29
CA ASP A 72 -4.44 -6.93 10.79
C ASP A 72 -4.45 -6.98 12.31
N ARG A 73 -4.64 -5.82 12.93
CA ARG A 73 -4.76 -5.69 14.40
C ARG A 73 -6.15 -5.24 14.83
N ARG A 74 -7.13 -5.31 13.93
CA ARG A 74 -8.50 -4.87 14.23
C ARG A 74 -9.17 -5.84 15.20
N GLU A 75 -9.83 -5.29 16.22
CA GLU A 75 -10.63 -6.09 17.13
C GLU A 75 -11.81 -6.71 16.39
N GLY A 76 -12.07 -7.98 16.66
CA GLY A 76 -13.19 -8.69 16.05
C GLY A 76 -12.98 -9.11 14.60
N SER A 77 -11.85 -8.79 13.99
CA SER A 77 -11.58 -9.23 12.63
C SER A 77 -11.35 -10.74 12.56
N PRO A 78 -11.93 -11.43 11.58
CA PRO A 78 -11.68 -12.86 11.41
C PRO A 78 -10.23 -13.17 11.00
N THR A 79 -9.50 -12.18 10.53
CA THR A 79 -8.08 -12.34 10.13
C THR A 79 -7.13 -11.61 11.08
N ARG A 80 -7.56 -11.34 12.31
CA ARG A 80 -6.72 -10.66 13.29
C ARG A 80 -5.38 -11.37 13.44
N ASP A 81 -4.32 -10.58 13.50
CA ASP A 81 -2.91 -10.99 13.62
C ASP A 81 -2.32 -11.61 12.35
N ASP A 82 -3.07 -11.71 11.27
CA ASP A 82 -2.52 -12.11 9.98
C ASP A 82 -1.57 -11.04 9.44
N VAL A 83 -0.50 -11.50 8.79
CA VAL A 83 0.48 -10.65 8.12
C VAL A 83 0.49 -11.00 6.64
N MET A 84 0.43 -9.99 5.78
CA MET A 84 0.54 -10.13 4.32
C MET A 84 1.76 -9.39 3.83
N GLU A 85 2.51 -10.01 2.93
CA GLU A 85 3.64 -9.39 2.25
C GLU A 85 3.34 -9.31 0.76
N LEU A 86 3.57 -8.14 0.17
CA LEU A 86 3.34 -7.90 -1.25
C LEU A 86 4.52 -7.13 -1.83
N PHE A 87 4.90 -7.47 -3.06
CA PHE A 87 5.86 -6.68 -3.83
C PHE A 87 5.09 -5.99 -4.96
N LEU A 88 5.12 -4.66 -4.95
CA LEU A 88 4.47 -3.85 -5.99
C LEU A 88 5.56 -3.16 -6.80
N GLY A 89 5.39 -3.15 -8.11
CA GLY A 89 6.39 -2.55 -8.97
C GLY A 89 5.94 -2.29 -10.39
N GLU A 90 6.84 -1.68 -11.13
CA GLU A 90 6.58 -1.25 -12.52
C GLU A 90 6.47 -2.40 -13.53
N TYR A 91 6.85 -3.61 -13.13
CA TYR A 91 6.74 -4.78 -14.01
C TYR A 91 5.36 -5.42 -13.98
N ARG A 92 4.56 -5.09 -12.98
CA ARG A 92 3.19 -5.58 -12.85
C ARG A 92 2.40 -4.58 -12.02
N PHE A 93 1.65 -3.73 -12.70
CA PHE A 93 0.90 -2.68 -12.01
C PHE A 93 -0.32 -3.24 -11.32
N ARG A 94 -0.39 -3.02 -10.02
CA ARG A 94 -1.53 -3.43 -9.18
C ARG A 94 -1.85 -2.33 -8.20
N GLU A 95 -3.13 -2.22 -7.86
CA GLU A 95 -3.56 -1.34 -6.78
C GLU A 95 -3.94 -2.19 -5.57
N VAL A 96 -3.40 -1.85 -4.43
CA VAL A 96 -3.76 -2.46 -3.15
C VAL A 96 -4.61 -1.49 -2.36
N THR A 97 -5.79 -1.95 -1.91
CA THR A 97 -6.65 -1.17 -1.02
C THR A 97 -6.50 -1.73 0.39
N VAL A 98 -6.07 -0.87 1.31
CA VAL A 98 -5.87 -1.21 2.72
C VAL A 98 -7.01 -0.60 3.51
N PRO A 99 -7.88 -1.40 4.15
CA PRO A 99 -9.01 -0.85 4.88
C PRO A 99 -8.57 -0.12 6.14
N PRO A 100 -9.43 0.76 6.70
CA PRO A 100 -9.14 1.43 7.96
C PRO A 100 -8.81 0.42 9.06
N GLY A 101 -7.85 0.75 9.91
CA GLY A 101 -7.47 -0.08 11.05
C GLY A 101 -6.39 -1.12 10.77
N VAL A 102 -6.12 -1.44 9.52
CA VAL A 102 -5.03 -2.35 9.17
C VAL A 102 -3.70 -1.60 9.18
N LEU A 103 -2.70 -2.16 9.82
CA LEU A 103 -1.36 -1.58 9.85
C LEU A 103 -0.65 -1.81 8.53
N ARG A 104 0.01 -0.80 8.03
CA ARG A 104 0.78 -0.84 6.79
C ARG A 104 2.21 -0.38 7.04
N GLY A 105 3.16 -1.13 6.51
CA GLY A 105 4.55 -0.72 6.44
C GLY A 105 5.06 -0.90 5.02
N TRP A 106 6.04 -0.09 4.62
CA TRP A 106 6.66 -0.21 3.29
C TRP A 106 8.09 0.28 3.27
N LYS A 107 8.82 -0.21 2.27
CA LYS A 107 10.15 0.30 1.92
C LYS A 107 10.41 0.08 0.43
N ALA A 108 11.26 0.92 -0.15
CA ALA A 108 11.74 0.71 -1.51
C ALA A 108 12.73 -0.45 -1.54
N VAL A 109 12.66 -1.25 -2.60
CA VAL A 109 13.55 -2.40 -2.82
C VAL A 109 14.50 -2.06 -3.97
N GLY A 110 15.80 -2.11 -3.69
CA GLY A 110 16.80 -1.70 -4.68
C GLY A 110 16.95 -0.19 -4.71
N GLY A 111 16.46 0.45 -5.76
CA GLY A 111 16.50 1.90 -5.91
C GLY A 111 15.31 2.60 -5.27
N ARG A 112 15.15 3.87 -5.59
CA ARG A 112 14.00 4.64 -5.16
C ARG A 112 12.73 4.16 -5.87
N ALA A 113 11.57 4.41 -5.27
CA ALA A 113 10.29 4.05 -5.83
C ALA A 113 9.31 5.21 -5.74
N LEU A 114 8.44 5.34 -6.74
CA LEU A 114 7.38 6.34 -6.76
C LEU A 114 6.04 5.67 -6.53
N VAL A 115 5.31 6.13 -5.52
CA VAL A 115 4.04 5.55 -5.11
C VAL A 115 2.95 6.60 -5.20
N PHE A 116 1.82 6.22 -5.80
CA PHE A 116 0.59 7.01 -5.75
C PHE A 116 -0.26 6.48 -4.60
N LEU A 117 -0.62 7.36 -3.68
CA LEU A 117 -1.43 7.05 -2.51
C LEU A 117 -2.68 7.92 -2.51
N ALA A 118 -3.85 7.30 -2.50
CA ALA A 118 -5.12 8.01 -2.35
C ALA A 118 -5.83 7.52 -1.09
N LEU A 119 -6.44 8.44 -0.37
CA LEU A 119 -7.22 8.15 0.84
C LEU A 119 -8.70 8.27 0.52
N GLU A 120 -9.42 7.17 0.63
CA GLU A 120 -10.85 7.08 0.36
C GLU A 120 -11.59 6.95 1.68
N GLY A 121 -12.44 7.93 2.00
CA GLY A 121 -13.21 7.90 3.22
C GLY A 121 -13.37 9.25 3.88
N GLY A 122 -13.66 9.24 5.19
CA GLY A 122 -14.08 10.39 5.95
C GLY A 122 -12.98 11.30 6.49
N GLY A 123 -11.73 10.88 6.45
CA GLY A 123 -10.65 11.70 6.99
C GLY A 123 -9.28 11.05 6.89
N ALA A 124 -8.24 11.88 6.98
CA ALA A 124 -6.86 11.46 6.78
C ALA A 124 -6.11 11.09 8.08
N ASP A 125 -6.79 11.09 9.21
CA ASP A 125 -6.17 10.81 10.50
C ASP A 125 -5.44 9.48 10.50
N ALA A 126 -4.20 9.49 10.96
CA ALA A 126 -3.35 8.31 10.98
C ALA A 126 -2.78 8.07 12.38
N LEU A 127 -2.61 6.79 12.68
CA LEU A 127 -1.86 6.33 13.83
C LEU A 127 -0.49 5.87 13.33
N PHE A 128 0.57 6.41 13.92
CA PHE A 128 1.94 6.00 13.63
C PHE A 128 2.50 5.23 14.82
N LEU A 129 2.95 4.01 14.57
CA LEU A 129 3.57 3.17 15.60
C LEU A 129 4.98 2.81 15.14
N THR A 130 5.93 2.81 16.09
CA THR A 130 7.25 2.24 15.80
C THR A 130 7.13 0.72 15.68
N PRO A 131 8.11 0.03 15.05
CA PRO A 131 8.10 -1.42 15.01
C PRO A 131 7.98 -2.06 16.41
N GLU A 132 8.62 -1.48 17.40
CA GLU A 132 8.55 -1.96 18.79
C GLU A 132 7.16 -1.78 19.38
N GLU A 133 6.53 -0.63 19.16
CA GLU A 133 5.19 -0.35 19.68
C GLU A 133 4.14 -1.26 19.04
N ALA A 134 4.28 -1.51 17.74
CA ALA A 134 3.33 -2.33 16.99
C ALA A 134 3.46 -3.82 17.33
N GLY A 135 4.68 -4.27 17.62
CA GLY A 135 4.95 -5.66 17.97
C GLY A 135 4.60 -6.66 16.87
N VAL A 136 4.63 -6.22 15.61
CA VAL A 136 4.36 -7.09 14.47
C VAL A 136 5.56 -8.03 14.26
N PRO A 137 5.35 -9.35 14.20
CA PRO A 137 6.46 -10.31 14.03
C PRO A 137 6.89 -10.38 12.57
N TYR A 138 7.53 -9.32 12.10
CA TYR A 138 8.00 -9.22 10.71
C TYR A 138 9.45 -8.74 10.68
N ASP A 139 10.28 -9.46 9.93
CA ASP A 139 11.68 -9.10 9.72
C ASP A 139 11.84 -8.39 8.39
N TRP A 140 12.06 -7.08 8.46
CA TRP A 140 12.23 -6.23 7.28
C TRP A 140 13.53 -6.48 6.53
N ASP A 141 14.48 -7.16 7.15
CA ASP A 141 15.80 -7.43 6.55
C ASP A 141 15.81 -8.73 5.74
N ILE A 142 14.73 -9.52 5.80
CA ILE A 142 14.64 -10.72 4.97
C ILE A 142 14.48 -10.31 3.50
N VAL A 143 15.37 -10.79 2.67
CA VAL A 143 15.31 -10.60 1.23
C VAL A 143 14.70 -11.86 0.61
N MET A 144 13.61 -11.68 -0.15
CA MET A 144 13.03 -12.78 -0.91
C MET A 144 13.96 -13.19 -2.04
N GLN A 145 14.23 -14.47 -2.10
CA GLN A 145 15.05 -15.06 -3.16
C GLN A 145 14.18 -15.57 -4.30
#